data_e38755954755ea1640832d477bc0b426
#
_entry.id   e38755954755ea1640832d477bc0b426
#
_cell.length_a   1.000
_cell.length_b   1.000
_cell.length_c   1.000
_cell.angle_alpha   90.00
_cell.angle_beta   90.00
_cell.angle_gamma   90.00
#
_symmetry.space_group_name_H-M   'P 1'
#
loop_
_entity.id
_entity.type
_entity.pdbx_description
1 polymer ?
#
loop_
_entity_poly.entity_id
_entity_poly.type
_entity_poly.pdbx_seq_one_letter_code
_entity_poly.pdbx_strand_id
1 'polypeptide(L)'
;MTDLEKAQKIRKRMNEHLQPVLDSGMEWIGLFLQGSQNYNLDYEGSDIDTKVIVLPSFSDFVLNRKPVSTTHIMENDEHLDFKDIRLLFDCIKKQNVNFVEILFTRYMIINEKYADLFQPVLDAREDIARYNNF
;
A
#
# COMPACT_ATOMS: atom_id res chain seq x y z
N MET A 1 18.75 13.90 11.49
CA MET A 1 17.33 14.14 11.11
C MET A 1 16.42 13.80 12.29
N THR A 2 15.55 14.73 12.65
CA THR A 2 14.58 14.51 13.74
C THR A 2 13.44 13.59 13.29
N ASP A 3 12.70 13.04 14.23
CA ASP A 3 11.54 12.20 13.91
C ASP A 3 10.46 12.98 13.14
N LEU A 4 10.28 14.26 13.49
CA LEU A 4 9.34 15.12 12.79
C LEU A 4 9.77 15.35 11.34
N GLU A 5 11.05 15.59 11.11
CA GLU A 5 11.59 15.78 9.75
C GLU A 5 11.44 14.52 8.92
N LYS A 6 11.70 13.34 9.51
CA LYS A 6 11.49 12.05 8.85
C LYS A 6 10.04 11.88 8.43
N ALA A 7 9.10 12.15 9.35
CA ALA A 7 7.68 12.02 9.07
C ALA A 7 7.24 12.97 7.96
N GLN A 8 7.71 14.20 7.96
CA GLN A 8 7.41 15.17 6.93
C GLN A 8 7.94 14.74 5.57
N LYS A 9 9.18 14.22 5.52
CA LYS A 9 9.78 13.70 4.29
C LYS A 9 8.95 12.55 3.72
N ILE A 10 8.59 11.59 4.57
CA ILE A 10 7.81 10.42 4.14
C ILE A 10 6.46 10.86 3.58
N ARG A 11 5.76 11.75 4.26
CA ARG A 11 4.44 12.22 3.82
C ARG A 11 4.53 12.98 2.51
N LYS A 12 5.54 13.82 2.36
CA LYS A 12 5.77 14.55 1.11
C LYS A 12 6.00 13.59 -0.06
N ARG A 13 6.86 12.59 0.14
CA ARG A 13 7.19 11.61 -0.90
C ARG A 13 5.98 10.73 -1.22
N MET A 14 5.22 10.33 -0.21
CA MET A 14 3.99 9.57 -0.44
C MET A 14 2.96 10.37 -1.24
N ASN A 15 2.84 11.66 -0.99
CA ASN A 15 1.97 12.52 -1.78
C ASN A 15 2.44 12.61 -3.25
N GLU A 16 3.74 12.59 -3.48
CA GLU A 16 4.30 12.53 -4.84
C GLU A 16 3.95 11.20 -5.51
N HIS A 17 4.03 10.08 -4.75
CA HIS A 17 3.62 8.76 -5.26
C HIS A 17 2.13 8.67 -5.55
N LEU A 18 1.31 9.46 -4.87
CA LEU A 18 -0.14 9.46 -5.08
C LEU A 18 -0.52 10.00 -6.45
N GLN A 19 0.27 10.90 -7.02
CA GLN A 19 -0.06 11.51 -8.31
C GLN A 19 -0.21 10.48 -9.44
N PRO A 20 0.73 9.54 -9.65
CA PRO A 20 0.54 8.47 -10.64
C PRO A 20 -0.71 7.63 -10.39
N VAL A 21 -1.10 7.42 -9.13
CA VAL A 21 -2.33 6.69 -8.79
C VAL A 21 -3.54 7.45 -9.31
N LEU A 22 -3.60 8.75 -9.03
CA LEU A 22 -4.71 9.59 -9.50
C LEU A 22 -4.74 9.65 -11.04
N ASP A 23 -3.57 9.75 -11.65
CA ASP A 23 -3.45 9.83 -13.12
C ASP A 23 -3.85 8.52 -13.79
N SER A 24 -3.73 7.39 -13.11
CA SER A 24 -4.08 6.07 -13.66
C SER A 24 -5.58 5.92 -13.94
N GLY A 25 -6.40 6.71 -13.26
CA GLY A 25 -7.87 6.58 -13.35
C GLY A 25 -8.44 5.37 -12.63
N MET A 26 -7.61 4.56 -12.00
CA MET A 26 -8.09 3.40 -11.25
C MET A 26 -8.71 3.82 -9.92
N GLU A 27 -9.75 3.09 -9.50
CA GLU A 27 -10.26 3.22 -8.14
C GLU A 27 -9.22 2.65 -7.16
N TRP A 28 -8.91 3.39 -6.11
CA TRP A 28 -7.90 2.98 -5.14
C TRP A 28 -8.42 3.10 -3.72
N ILE A 29 -7.97 2.19 -2.85
CA ILE A 29 -8.36 2.16 -1.44
C ILE A 29 -7.38 2.92 -0.58
N GLY A 30 -6.08 2.63 -0.74
CA GLY A 30 -5.07 3.24 0.10
C GLY A 30 -3.68 3.07 -0.48
N LEU A 31 -2.80 3.99 -0.09
CA LEU A 31 -1.38 3.99 -0.42
C LEU A 31 -0.60 3.77 0.86
N PHE A 32 0.32 2.80 0.87
CA PHE A 32 1.00 2.34 2.07
C PHE A 32 2.51 2.36 1.88
N LEU A 33 3.23 2.84 2.89
CA LEU A 33 4.69 2.71 2.92
C LEU A 33 5.07 1.25 3.11
N GLN A 34 5.97 0.72 2.27
CA GLN A 34 6.36 -0.69 2.33
C GLN A 34 7.37 -0.97 3.45
N GLY A 35 7.27 -2.18 3.98
CA GLY A 35 7.96 -2.84 5.05
C GLY A 35 9.29 -2.30 5.53
N SER A 36 10.39 -2.69 4.90
CA SER A 36 11.74 -2.34 5.36
C SER A 36 11.98 -0.83 5.44
N GLN A 37 11.26 -0.05 4.67
CA GLN A 37 11.36 1.41 4.68
C GLN A 37 10.88 1.99 6.02
N ASN A 38 10.01 1.29 6.74
CA ASN A 38 9.55 1.72 8.07
C ASN A 38 10.66 1.65 9.10
N TYR A 39 11.72 0.88 8.83
CA TYR A 39 12.83 0.63 9.77
C TYR A 39 14.09 1.38 9.41
N ASN A 40 14.33 1.66 8.13
CA ASN A 40 15.58 2.20 7.61
C ASN A 40 15.50 3.67 7.24
N LEU A 41 14.84 4.47 8.07
CA LEU A 41 14.64 5.90 7.82
C LEU A 41 15.62 6.80 8.58
N ASP A 42 16.75 6.25 9.00
CA ASP A 42 17.72 6.98 9.82
C ASP A 42 18.63 7.90 9.02
N TYR A 43 18.69 7.73 7.69
CA TYR A 43 19.56 8.55 6.85
C TYR A 43 18.79 9.21 5.72
N GLU A 44 19.30 10.36 5.29
CA GLU A 44 18.62 11.24 4.34
C GLU A 44 18.46 10.63 2.94
N GLY A 45 19.29 9.67 2.59
CA GLY A 45 19.29 9.05 1.27
C GLY A 45 18.32 7.88 1.10
N SER A 46 17.53 7.57 2.12
CA SER A 46 16.60 6.43 2.04
C SER A 46 15.53 6.66 0.98
N ASP A 47 15.41 5.70 0.05
CA ASP A 47 14.33 5.67 -0.92
C ASP A 47 13.03 5.24 -0.24
N ILE A 48 11.92 5.73 -0.77
CA ILE A 48 10.59 5.40 -0.25
C ILE A 48 9.87 4.56 -1.31
N ASP A 49 9.53 3.33 -0.94
CA ASP A 49 8.73 2.45 -1.78
C ASP A 49 7.33 2.34 -1.19
N THR A 50 6.33 2.41 -2.04
CA THR A 50 4.93 2.34 -1.62
C THR A 50 4.18 1.26 -2.37
N LYS A 51 3.05 0.90 -1.80
CA LYS A 51 2.11 -0.04 -2.42
C LYS A 51 0.72 0.57 -2.37
N VAL A 52 0.03 0.60 -3.48
CA VAL A 52 -1.36 1.06 -3.55
C VAL A 52 -2.27 -0.13 -3.82
N ILE A 53 -3.33 -0.23 -3.02
CA ILE A 53 -4.37 -1.24 -3.22
C ILE A 53 -5.44 -0.63 -4.12
N VAL A 54 -5.67 -1.24 -5.28
CA VAL A 54 -6.64 -0.78 -6.26
C VAL A 54 -7.80 -1.77 -6.38
N LEU A 55 -8.94 -1.26 -6.82
CA LEU A 55 -10.14 -2.05 -7.03
C LEU A 55 -10.29 -2.43 -8.49
N PRO A 56 -10.70 -3.67 -8.79
CA PRO A 56 -11.05 -4.02 -10.17
C PRO A 56 -12.33 -3.29 -10.57
N SER A 57 -12.50 -3.07 -11.88
CA SER A 57 -13.80 -2.63 -12.39
C SER A 57 -14.81 -3.76 -12.19
N PHE A 58 -16.10 -3.41 -12.24
CA PHE A 58 -17.16 -4.42 -12.15
C PHE A 58 -17.00 -5.49 -13.24
N SER A 59 -16.70 -5.07 -14.47
CA SER A 59 -16.43 -6.01 -15.57
C SER A 59 -15.26 -6.93 -15.29
N ASP A 60 -14.15 -6.39 -14.79
CA ASP A 60 -12.97 -7.18 -14.49
C ASP A 60 -13.26 -8.22 -13.41
N PHE A 61 -14.04 -7.83 -12.41
CA PHE A 61 -14.42 -8.72 -11.31
C PHE A 61 -15.34 -9.84 -11.81
N VAL A 62 -16.40 -9.49 -12.53
CA VAL A 62 -17.40 -10.45 -13.02
C VAL A 62 -16.81 -11.43 -14.03
N LEU A 63 -15.95 -10.93 -14.92
CA LEU A 63 -15.30 -11.75 -15.95
C LEU A 63 -14.02 -12.43 -15.44
N ASN A 64 -13.70 -12.25 -14.16
CA ASN A 64 -12.51 -12.82 -13.52
C ASN A 64 -11.22 -12.53 -14.31
N ARG A 65 -11.07 -11.29 -14.76
CA ARG A 65 -9.86 -10.87 -15.46
C ARG A 65 -8.68 -10.84 -14.49
N LYS A 66 -7.48 -11.04 -15.03
CA LYS A 66 -6.25 -11.10 -14.22
C LYS A 66 -6.11 -9.87 -13.34
N PRO A 67 -5.86 -10.04 -12.03
CA PRO A 67 -5.63 -8.92 -11.12
C PRO A 67 -4.44 -8.06 -11.52
N VAL A 68 -4.55 -6.75 -11.33
CA VAL A 68 -3.46 -5.82 -11.56
C VAL A 68 -2.33 -6.09 -10.57
N SER A 69 -1.11 -6.22 -11.09
CA SER A 69 0.10 -6.37 -10.29
C SER A 69 1.26 -5.78 -11.09
N THR A 70 1.44 -4.47 -10.98
CA THR A 70 2.45 -3.74 -11.76
C THR A 70 3.22 -2.80 -10.84
N THR A 71 4.45 -2.46 -11.26
CA THR A 71 5.29 -1.50 -10.55
C THR A 71 5.52 -0.28 -11.43
N HIS A 72 5.21 0.89 -10.89
CA HIS A 72 5.57 2.16 -11.49
C HIS A 72 6.85 2.66 -10.86
N ILE A 73 7.84 3.00 -11.68
CA ILE A 73 9.12 3.53 -11.21
C ILE A 73 9.08 5.04 -11.33
N MET A 74 9.24 5.74 -10.20
CA MET A 74 9.27 7.19 -10.15
C MET A 74 10.57 7.72 -10.76
N GLU A 75 10.62 9.01 -11.11
CA GLU A 75 11.82 9.64 -11.68
C GLU A 75 13.04 9.51 -10.78
N ASN A 76 12.84 9.42 -9.46
CA ASN A 76 13.90 9.26 -8.47
C ASN A 76 14.21 7.79 -8.15
N ASP A 77 13.76 6.86 -8.99
CA ASP A 77 13.92 5.40 -8.85
C ASP A 77 13.14 4.78 -7.70
N GLU A 78 12.30 5.52 -7.01
CA GLU A 78 11.41 4.95 -6.00
C GLU A 78 10.30 4.14 -6.67
N HIS A 79 9.86 3.07 -6.00
CA HIS A 79 8.86 2.14 -6.55
C HIS A 79 7.49 2.39 -5.98
N LEU A 80 6.49 2.35 -6.85
CA LEU A 80 5.08 2.38 -6.50
C LEU A 80 4.43 1.12 -7.08
N ASP A 81 4.07 0.18 -6.20
CA ASP A 81 3.44 -1.08 -6.62
C ASP A 81 1.92 -0.95 -6.65
N PHE A 82 1.32 -1.24 -7.80
CA PHE A 82 -0.14 -1.31 -7.96
C PHE A 82 -0.58 -2.76 -7.73
N LYS A 83 -1.44 -2.98 -6.72
CA LYS A 83 -1.93 -4.32 -6.38
C LYS A 83 -3.45 -4.32 -6.25
N ASP A 84 -4.10 -5.18 -7.02
CA ASP A 84 -5.53 -5.42 -6.95
C ASP A 84 -5.91 -5.98 -5.57
N ILE A 85 -7.05 -5.54 -5.01
CA ILE A 85 -7.54 -5.99 -3.71
C ILE A 85 -7.69 -7.52 -3.64
N ARG A 86 -7.99 -8.17 -4.77
CA ARG A 86 -8.10 -9.62 -4.83
C ARG A 86 -6.78 -10.31 -4.46
N LEU A 87 -5.65 -9.67 -4.78
CA LEU A 87 -4.33 -10.20 -4.41
C LEU A 87 -4.10 -10.09 -2.90
N LEU A 88 -4.63 -9.07 -2.24
CA LEU A 88 -4.54 -8.95 -0.79
C LEU A 88 -5.19 -10.17 -0.12
N PHE A 89 -6.38 -10.54 -0.55
CA PHE A 89 -7.08 -11.69 0.01
C PHE A 89 -6.33 -13.01 -0.25
N ASP A 90 -5.79 -13.18 -1.46
CA ASP A 90 -4.97 -14.36 -1.78
C ASP A 90 -3.69 -14.41 -0.94
N CYS A 91 -3.04 -13.27 -0.74
CA CYS A 91 -1.82 -13.19 0.05
C CYS A 91 -2.08 -13.48 1.53
N ILE A 92 -3.23 -13.06 2.06
CA ILE A 92 -3.63 -13.40 3.41
C ILE A 92 -3.75 -14.93 3.55
N LYS A 93 -4.41 -15.59 2.59
CA LYS A 93 -4.54 -17.06 2.60
C LYS A 93 -3.21 -17.78 2.47
N LYS A 94 -2.29 -17.23 1.68
CA LYS A 94 -0.97 -17.82 1.42
C LYS A 94 0.11 -17.40 2.41
N GLN A 95 -0.26 -16.61 3.42
CA GLN A 95 0.67 -16.11 4.44
C GLN A 95 1.82 -15.27 3.85
N ASN A 96 1.53 -14.44 2.85
CA ASN A 96 2.52 -13.56 2.26
C ASN A 96 2.78 -12.35 3.18
N VAL A 97 3.85 -12.44 3.96
CA VAL A 97 4.23 -11.44 4.96
C VAL A 97 4.39 -10.05 4.34
N ASN A 98 5.05 -9.98 3.18
CA ASN A 98 5.34 -8.69 2.53
C ASN A 98 4.09 -7.91 2.16
N PHE A 99 3.00 -8.60 1.91
CA PHE A 99 1.75 -7.94 1.56
C PHE A 99 0.93 -7.59 2.81
N VAL A 100 0.84 -8.51 3.76
CA VAL A 100 0.10 -8.28 5.02
C VAL A 100 0.76 -7.17 5.85
N GLU A 101 2.07 -7.05 5.77
CA GLU A 101 2.86 -6.08 6.51
C GLU A 101 2.40 -4.64 6.28
N ILE A 102 1.84 -4.32 5.11
CA ILE A 102 1.35 -2.96 4.83
C ILE A 102 0.23 -2.53 5.79
N LEU A 103 -0.51 -3.47 6.36
CA LEU A 103 -1.57 -3.17 7.32
C LEU A 103 -1.04 -2.63 8.65
N PHE A 104 0.25 -2.81 8.91
CA PHE A 104 0.91 -2.40 10.14
C PHE A 104 1.78 -1.14 9.97
N THR A 105 1.88 -0.60 8.76
CA THR A 105 2.68 0.62 8.56
C THR A 105 2.06 1.82 9.27
N ARG A 106 2.91 2.70 9.77
CA ARG A 106 2.48 3.97 10.37
C ARG A 106 2.07 4.99 9.31
N TYR A 107 2.52 4.79 8.09
CA TYR A 107 2.38 5.78 7.02
C TYR A 107 1.49 5.22 5.93
N MET A 108 0.26 5.72 5.91
CA MET A 108 -0.72 5.34 4.90
C MET A 108 -1.59 6.54 4.54
N ILE A 109 -2.04 6.57 3.29
CA ILE A 109 -3.02 7.53 2.81
C ILE A 109 -4.23 6.72 2.38
N ILE A 110 -5.31 6.79 3.14
CA ILE A 110 -6.54 6.06 2.84
C ILE A 110 -7.45 6.98 2.04
N ASN A 111 -7.98 6.47 0.92
CA ASN A 111 -8.96 7.19 0.13
C ASN A 111 -10.23 7.37 0.96
N GLU A 112 -10.64 8.59 1.19
CA GLU A 112 -11.81 8.91 2.03
C GLU A 112 -13.07 8.20 1.55
N LYS A 113 -13.20 7.98 0.26
CA LYS A 113 -14.34 7.27 -0.34
C LYS A 113 -14.50 5.85 0.21
N TYR A 114 -13.40 5.21 0.60
CA TYR A 114 -13.37 3.82 1.06
C TYR A 114 -12.92 3.66 2.51
N ALA A 115 -12.69 4.76 3.22
CA ALA A 115 -12.16 4.71 4.58
C ALA A 115 -13.02 3.85 5.51
N ASP A 116 -14.34 4.04 5.47
CA ASP A 116 -15.26 3.29 6.32
C ASP A 116 -15.31 1.81 5.97
N LEU A 117 -15.12 1.47 4.68
CA LEU A 117 -15.13 0.09 4.23
C LEU A 117 -13.82 -0.63 4.56
N PHE A 118 -12.72 0.09 4.60
CA PHE A 118 -11.40 -0.50 4.86
C PHE A 118 -11.06 -0.55 6.35
N GLN A 119 -11.66 0.29 7.18
CA GLN A 119 -11.36 0.36 8.60
C GLN A 119 -11.51 -1.00 9.31
N PRO A 120 -12.54 -1.82 9.02
CA PRO A 120 -12.63 -3.15 9.62
C PRO A 120 -11.43 -4.05 9.32
N VAL A 121 -10.81 -3.92 8.14
CA VAL A 121 -9.61 -4.68 7.79
C VAL A 121 -8.44 -4.24 8.66
N LEU A 122 -8.26 -2.95 8.86
CA LEU A 122 -7.21 -2.41 9.73
C LEU A 122 -7.44 -2.82 11.19
N ASP A 123 -8.68 -2.79 11.65
CA ASP A 123 -9.03 -3.19 13.01
C ASP A 123 -8.76 -4.67 13.25
N ALA A 124 -8.92 -5.50 12.23
CA ALA A 124 -8.71 -6.95 12.31
C ALA A 124 -7.28 -7.38 12.00
N ARG A 125 -6.36 -6.43 11.75
CA ARG A 125 -5.01 -6.76 11.25
C ARG A 125 -4.22 -7.72 12.15
N GLU A 126 -4.36 -7.60 13.46
CA GLU A 126 -3.67 -8.51 14.38
C GLU A 126 -4.24 -9.92 14.31
N ASP A 127 -5.55 -10.05 14.17
CA ASP A 127 -6.20 -11.34 14.00
C ASP A 127 -5.81 -11.98 12.67
N ILE A 128 -5.70 -11.19 11.60
CA ILE A 128 -5.25 -11.63 10.29
C ILE A 128 -3.82 -12.19 10.39
N ALA A 129 -2.92 -11.44 11.02
CA ALA A 129 -1.53 -11.84 11.20
C ALA A 129 -1.43 -13.12 12.05
N ARG A 130 -2.20 -13.19 13.13
CA ARG A 130 -2.23 -14.33 14.04
C ARG A 130 -2.74 -15.60 13.36
N TYR A 131 -3.82 -15.46 12.60
CA TYR A 131 -4.40 -16.57 11.84
C TYR A 131 -3.40 -17.17 10.86
N ASN A 132 -2.53 -16.34 10.29
CA ASN A 132 -1.53 -16.76 9.33
C ASN A 132 -0.16 -17.10 9.97
N ASN A 133 -0.09 -17.15 11.28
CA ASN A 133 1.13 -17.49 12.04
C ASN A 133 2.31 -16.54 11.79
N PHE A 134 2.01 -15.27 11.65
CA PHE A 134 3.06 -14.23 11.49
C PHE A 134 3.62 -13.75 12.81
#